data_4c79c82f2a670597f8ba8d2c8e0113fb
#
_entry.id   4c79c82f2a670597f8ba8d2c8e0113fb
#
_cell.length_a   1.000
_cell.length_b   1.000
_cell.length_c   1.000
_cell.angle_alpha   90.00
_cell.angle_beta   90.00
_cell.angle_gamma   90.00
#
_symmetry.space_group_name_H-M   'P 1'
#
loop_
_entity.id
_entity.type
_entity.pdbx_description
1 polymer ?
#
loop_
_entity_poly.entity_id
_entity_poly.type
_entity_poly.pdbx_seq_one_letter_code
_entity_poly.pdbx_strand_id
1 'polypeptide(L)'
;MKWMMGVVLAVGLSGCSWLDDTRVSGAGALIEQQHGMGRQVTRVLAGVPASVHLVAGEPRGVHIRGQENLLPYLVLSERGDKLEIEVKDGYRLDPTEPLEITITLPALHELALAGVASGELRGFKGEALVLSVAGVGDIVADGLELDRLEGNIAGAGSLDLGNSTARAVELNIAGSGDVLGAELKGREVEVNIAGSGDVEVRAQERLKVGIAGSGSVSYWGDPVLQSEIAGSGEVSRQGS
;
A
#
# COMPACT_ATOMS: atom_id res chain seq x y z
N MET A 1 6.33 -2.09 61.92
CA MET A 1 4.97 -2.19 61.36
C MET A 1 4.86 -1.09 60.28
N LYS A 2 5.17 -1.40 59.00
CA LYS A 2 5.06 -0.49 57.88
C LYS A 2 3.96 -1.01 56.95
N TRP A 3 2.89 -0.28 56.83
CA TRP A 3 1.80 -0.57 55.90
C TRP A 3 2.24 -0.17 54.47
N MET A 4 2.25 -1.15 53.58
CA MET A 4 2.35 -0.94 52.13
C MET A 4 0.95 -0.70 51.57
N MET A 5 0.65 0.52 51.18
CA MET A 5 -0.52 0.87 50.38
C MET A 5 -0.27 0.41 48.94
N GLY A 6 -1.00 -0.60 48.51
CA GLY A 6 -1.05 -1.01 47.09
C GLY A 6 -1.88 -0.03 46.27
N VAL A 7 -1.24 0.63 45.31
CA VAL A 7 -1.91 1.44 44.29
C VAL A 7 -2.44 0.47 43.22
N VAL A 8 -3.74 0.28 43.17
CA VAL A 8 -4.42 -0.41 42.05
C VAL A 8 -4.50 0.59 40.87
N LEU A 9 -3.67 0.37 39.87
CA LEU A 9 -3.76 1.09 38.61
C LEU A 9 -4.94 0.49 37.84
N ALA A 10 -6.09 1.18 37.83
CA ALA A 10 -7.19 0.88 36.92
C ALA A 10 -6.79 1.30 35.49
N VAL A 11 -6.37 0.35 34.67
CA VAL A 11 -6.22 0.54 33.24
C VAL A 11 -7.64 0.65 32.68
N GLY A 12 -8.06 1.87 32.41
CA GLY A 12 -9.27 2.14 31.66
C GLY A 12 -9.08 1.64 30.22
N LEU A 13 -9.73 0.53 29.89
CA LEU A 13 -9.97 0.11 28.51
C LEU A 13 -10.87 1.17 27.88
N SER A 14 -10.28 2.17 27.23
CA SER A 14 -10.99 3.00 26.27
C SER A 14 -11.34 2.09 25.09
N GLY A 15 -12.58 1.57 25.11
CA GLY A 15 -13.14 0.78 24.03
C GLY A 15 -13.05 1.56 22.74
N CYS A 16 -12.41 0.97 21.73
CA CYS A 16 -12.46 1.45 20.37
C CYS A 16 -13.93 1.49 19.94
N SER A 17 -14.44 2.68 19.64
CA SER A 17 -15.79 2.91 19.13
C SER A 17 -15.91 2.53 17.64
N TRP A 18 -15.59 1.30 17.29
CA TRP A 18 -15.68 0.75 15.94
C TRP A 18 -17.07 0.23 15.57
N LEU A 19 -18.07 0.42 16.44
CA LEU A 19 -19.38 -0.23 16.34
C LEU A 19 -20.51 0.67 15.86
N ASP A 20 -20.23 1.95 15.53
CA ASP A 20 -21.31 2.91 15.22
C ASP A 20 -21.24 3.55 13.83
N ASP A 21 -20.38 3.08 12.89
CA ASP A 21 -20.37 3.64 11.55
C ASP A 21 -21.63 3.28 10.77
N THR A 22 -22.32 4.30 10.29
CA THR A 22 -23.50 4.13 9.44
C THR A 22 -23.11 3.56 8.09
N ARG A 23 -23.55 2.33 7.79
CA ARG A 23 -23.34 1.70 6.49
C ARG A 23 -24.21 2.36 5.43
N VAL A 24 -23.58 2.82 4.35
CA VAL A 24 -24.26 3.38 3.18
C VAL A 24 -24.06 2.42 2.02
N SER A 25 -25.10 1.65 1.69
CA SER A 25 -25.08 0.76 0.53
C SER A 25 -25.28 1.55 -0.76
N GLY A 26 -24.51 1.18 -1.79
CA GLY A 26 -24.59 1.82 -3.10
C GLY A 26 -25.97 1.66 -3.74
N ALA A 27 -26.49 2.74 -4.31
CA ALA A 27 -27.75 2.80 -5.03
C ALA A 27 -27.75 3.98 -6.01
N GLY A 28 -28.68 3.94 -6.97
CA GLY A 28 -28.84 5.00 -7.98
C GLY A 28 -27.92 4.80 -9.19
N ALA A 29 -27.83 5.84 -10.02
CA ALA A 29 -27.05 5.81 -11.24
C ALA A 29 -25.56 5.94 -10.97
N LEU A 30 -24.74 5.39 -11.86
CA LEU A 30 -23.31 5.72 -11.90
C LEU A 30 -23.15 7.12 -12.49
N ILE A 31 -22.50 7.99 -11.73
CA ILE A 31 -22.17 9.36 -12.15
C ILE A 31 -20.68 9.61 -12.06
N GLU A 32 -20.23 10.66 -12.75
CA GLU A 32 -18.83 11.06 -12.79
C GLU A 32 -18.68 12.45 -12.18
N GLN A 33 -17.58 12.62 -11.43
CA GLN A 33 -17.18 13.92 -10.87
C GLN A 33 -15.71 14.17 -11.18
N GLN A 34 -15.38 15.44 -11.45
CA GLN A 34 -14.00 15.87 -11.68
C GLN A 34 -13.62 16.91 -10.65
N HIS A 35 -12.45 16.74 -10.06
CA HIS A 35 -11.86 17.66 -9.10
C HIS A 35 -10.49 18.11 -9.59
N GLY A 36 -10.25 19.42 -9.57
CA GLY A 36 -8.91 19.94 -9.79
C GLY A 36 -7.98 19.51 -8.66
N MET A 37 -6.68 19.43 -8.95
CA MET A 37 -5.65 19.07 -7.97
C MET A 37 -4.52 20.10 -7.96
N GLY A 38 -3.98 20.39 -6.79
CA GLY A 38 -2.87 21.31 -6.60
C GLY A 38 -1.57 20.87 -7.29
N ARG A 39 -0.75 21.82 -7.71
CA ARG A 39 0.50 21.54 -8.44
C ARG A 39 1.56 20.83 -7.63
N GLN A 40 1.46 20.85 -6.30
CA GLN A 40 2.46 20.27 -5.41
C GLN A 40 2.17 18.81 -5.03
N VAL A 41 0.98 18.29 -5.35
CA VAL A 41 0.60 16.93 -4.99
C VAL A 41 1.49 15.92 -5.71
N THR A 42 2.15 15.10 -4.91
CA THR A 42 3.00 13.98 -5.31
C THR A 42 2.80 12.76 -4.41
N ARG A 43 1.95 12.87 -3.39
CA ARG A 43 1.64 11.80 -2.44
C ARG A 43 0.14 11.59 -2.39
N VAL A 44 -0.30 10.35 -2.47
CA VAL A 44 -1.72 9.96 -2.49
C VAL A 44 -1.99 8.96 -1.38
N LEU A 45 -2.97 9.26 -0.54
CA LEU A 45 -3.52 8.34 0.43
C LEU A 45 -4.99 8.08 0.10
N ALA A 46 -5.38 6.82 0.00
CA ALA A 46 -6.77 6.43 -0.23
C ALA A 46 -7.23 5.42 0.83
N GLY A 47 -8.17 5.85 1.68
CA GLY A 47 -8.84 5.04 2.70
C GLY A 47 -10.31 4.82 2.35
N VAL A 48 -10.58 4.34 1.13
CA VAL A 48 -11.93 4.16 0.57
C VAL A 48 -12.04 2.80 -0.12
N PRO A 49 -13.22 2.16 -0.14
CA PRO A 49 -13.43 0.89 -0.86
C PRO A 49 -13.54 1.15 -2.37
N ALA A 50 -12.42 1.44 -3.02
CA ALA A 50 -12.38 1.86 -4.41
C ALA A 50 -11.19 1.24 -5.17
N SER A 51 -11.30 1.25 -6.51
CA SER A 51 -10.18 1.02 -7.41
C SER A 51 -9.53 2.36 -7.75
N VAL A 52 -8.26 2.54 -7.38
CA VAL A 52 -7.51 3.78 -7.56
C VAL A 52 -6.49 3.61 -8.70
N HIS A 53 -6.70 4.33 -9.78
CA HIS A 53 -5.82 4.31 -10.95
C HIS A 53 -4.96 5.58 -11.00
N LEU A 54 -3.64 5.43 -10.96
CA LEU A 54 -2.71 6.54 -11.05
C LEU A 54 -2.12 6.58 -12.46
N VAL A 55 -2.29 7.72 -13.11
CA VAL A 55 -1.85 7.96 -14.48
C VAL A 55 -0.79 9.04 -14.50
N ALA A 56 0.38 8.71 -15.03
CA ALA A 56 1.45 9.69 -15.21
C ALA A 56 1.10 10.67 -16.34
N GLY A 57 0.99 11.97 -16.03
CA GLY A 57 0.67 12.97 -17.06
C GLY A 57 0.05 14.26 -16.56
N GLU A 58 -0.41 15.04 -17.55
CA GLU A 58 -1.14 16.32 -17.37
C GLU A 58 -2.42 16.30 -18.25
N PRO A 59 -3.49 17.04 -17.94
CA PRO A 59 -3.62 17.94 -16.77
C PRO A 59 -3.82 17.16 -15.47
N ARG A 60 -3.34 17.72 -14.36
CA ARG A 60 -3.52 17.15 -13.02
C ARG A 60 -5.00 17.18 -12.62
N GLY A 61 -5.47 16.12 -12.00
CA GLY A 61 -6.83 16.07 -11.51
C GLY A 61 -7.23 14.72 -10.95
N VAL A 62 -8.40 14.71 -10.33
CA VAL A 62 -9.04 13.51 -9.81
C VAL A 62 -10.37 13.34 -10.53
N HIS A 63 -10.56 12.19 -11.15
CA HIS A 63 -11.81 11.79 -11.77
C HIS A 63 -12.40 10.63 -10.97
N ILE A 64 -13.64 10.77 -10.52
CA ILE A 64 -14.32 9.79 -9.69
C ILE A 64 -15.55 9.32 -10.43
N ARG A 65 -15.72 8.01 -10.55
CA ARG A 65 -16.90 7.36 -11.10
C ARG A 65 -17.50 6.42 -10.07
N GLY A 66 -18.76 6.62 -9.70
CA GLY A 66 -19.41 5.81 -8.68
C GLY A 66 -20.91 6.08 -8.59
N GLN A 67 -21.58 5.36 -7.71
CA GLN A 67 -23.01 5.51 -7.48
C GLN A 67 -23.31 6.86 -6.83
N GLU A 68 -24.33 7.57 -7.35
CA GLU A 68 -24.63 8.96 -6.99
C GLU A 68 -24.84 9.17 -5.49
N ASN A 69 -25.39 8.17 -4.79
CA ASN A 69 -25.65 8.27 -3.36
C ASN A 69 -24.39 8.08 -2.49
N LEU A 70 -23.29 7.54 -3.04
CA LEU A 70 -22.03 7.32 -2.31
C LEU A 70 -21.10 8.53 -2.39
N LEU A 71 -21.06 9.23 -3.53
CA LEU A 71 -20.09 10.29 -3.79
C LEU A 71 -20.13 11.44 -2.76
N PRO A 72 -21.30 11.85 -2.18
CA PRO A 72 -21.34 12.88 -1.13
C PRO A 72 -20.64 12.50 0.20
N TYR A 73 -20.30 11.23 0.37
CA TYR A 73 -19.56 10.74 1.54
C TYR A 73 -18.07 10.59 1.31
N LEU A 74 -17.57 10.86 0.10
CA LEU A 74 -16.15 10.95 -0.19
C LEU A 74 -15.63 12.33 0.19
N VAL A 75 -14.53 12.35 0.91
CA VAL A 75 -13.83 13.57 1.31
C VAL A 75 -12.46 13.58 0.65
N LEU A 76 -12.24 14.58 -0.20
CA LEU A 76 -10.94 14.85 -0.80
C LEU A 76 -10.32 16.03 -0.06
N SER A 77 -9.14 15.84 0.51
CA SER A 77 -8.41 16.90 1.18
C SER A 77 -6.97 16.98 0.70
N GLU A 78 -6.50 18.20 0.42
CA GLU A 78 -5.11 18.45 0.06
C GLU A 78 -4.39 19.15 1.21
N ARG A 79 -3.24 18.61 1.62
CA ARG A 79 -2.38 19.17 2.65
C ARG A 79 -0.93 19.16 2.18
N GLY A 80 -0.47 20.31 1.70
CA GLY A 80 0.88 20.43 1.14
C GLY A 80 1.00 19.62 -0.18
N ASP A 81 1.84 18.62 -0.18
CA ASP A 81 2.09 17.72 -1.30
C ASP A 81 1.24 16.43 -1.30
N LYS A 82 0.31 16.32 -0.34
CA LYS A 82 -0.48 15.12 -0.08
C LYS A 82 -1.94 15.32 -0.45
N LEU A 83 -2.50 14.40 -1.24
CA LEU A 83 -3.92 14.21 -1.46
C LEU A 83 -4.42 13.06 -0.59
N GLU A 84 -5.41 13.31 0.25
CA GLU A 84 -6.09 12.31 1.06
C GLU A 84 -7.51 12.13 0.53
N ILE A 85 -7.91 10.87 0.31
CA ILE A 85 -9.24 10.49 -0.14
C ILE A 85 -9.80 9.52 0.91
N GLU A 86 -10.81 9.97 1.63
CA GLU A 86 -11.34 9.26 2.78
C GLU A 86 -12.87 9.18 2.72
N VAL A 87 -13.44 8.28 3.51
CA VAL A 87 -14.88 8.28 3.78
C VAL A 87 -15.15 9.25 4.92
N LYS A 88 -16.22 10.03 4.81
CA LYS A 88 -16.66 10.94 5.86
C LYS A 88 -16.81 10.21 7.20
N ASP A 89 -16.34 10.83 8.28
CA ASP A 89 -16.39 10.27 9.63
C ASP A 89 -17.79 9.80 10.03
N GLY A 90 -17.86 8.61 10.65
CA GLY A 90 -19.10 7.97 11.07
C GLY A 90 -19.85 7.25 9.95
N TYR A 91 -19.24 7.08 8.78
CA TYR A 91 -19.82 6.37 7.65
C TYR A 91 -18.88 5.29 7.13
N ARG A 92 -19.48 4.21 6.63
CA ARG A 92 -18.80 3.15 5.88
C ARG A 92 -19.52 2.93 4.57
N LEU A 93 -18.81 3.04 3.46
CA LEU A 93 -19.39 2.80 2.14
C LEU A 93 -19.37 1.30 1.81
N ASP A 94 -20.43 0.87 1.16
CA ASP A 94 -20.63 -0.48 0.65
C ASP A 94 -21.10 -0.40 -0.82
N PRO A 95 -20.17 -0.14 -1.75
CA PRO A 95 -20.48 -0.04 -3.17
C PRO A 95 -21.07 -1.35 -3.70
N THR A 96 -22.17 -1.27 -4.47
CA THR A 96 -22.75 -2.42 -5.20
C THR A 96 -22.29 -2.44 -6.66
N GLU A 97 -21.79 -1.31 -7.15
CA GLU A 97 -21.10 -1.15 -8.43
C GLU A 97 -19.71 -0.57 -8.17
N PRO A 98 -18.73 -0.78 -9.07
CA PRO A 98 -17.36 -0.32 -8.87
C PRO A 98 -17.29 1.19 -8.58
N LEU A 99 -16.58 1.56 -7.50
CA LEU A 99 -16.14 2.91 -7.23
C LEU A 99 -14.73 3.07 -7.79
N GLU A 100 -14.57 3.87 -8.83
CA GLU A 100 -13.31 4.07 -9.54
C GLU A 100 -12.80 5.49 -9.33
N ILE A 101 -11.52 5.62 -9.02
CA ILE A 101 -10.87 6.92 -8.80
C ILE A 101 -9.63 6.97 -9.68
N THR A 102 -9.64 7.82 -10.69
CA THR A 102 -8.48 8.04 -11.56
C THR A 102 -7.80 9.34 -11.16
N ILE A 103 -6.51 9.26 -10.84
CA ILE A 103 -5.68 10.40 -10.43
C ILE A 103 -4.60 10.60 -11.47
N THR A 104 -4.60 11.76 -12.14
CA THR A 104 -3.58 12.12 -13.12
C THR A 104 -2.59 13.11 -12.49
N LEU A 105 -1.31 12.75 -12.47
CA LEU A 105 -0.22 13.59 -11.94
C LEU A 105 1.11 13.24 -12.63
N PRO A 106 2.01 14.22 -12.83
CA PRO A 106 3.26 13.98 -13.56
C PRO A 106 4.34 13.26 -12.76
N ALA A 107 4.25 13.28 -11.42
CA ALA A 107 5.22 12.63 -10.54
C ALA A 107 4.51 12.09 -9.29
N LEU A 108 4.93 10.93 -8.84
CA LEU A 108 4.42 10.27 -7.64
C LEU A 108 5.59 9.88 -6.73
N HIS A 109 5.50 10.24 -5.45
CA HIS A 109 6.48 9.86 -4.42
C HIS A 109 5.91 8.86 -3.41
N GLU A 110 4.59 8.82 -3.25
CA GLU A 110 3.94 7.88 -2.33
C GLU A 110 2.52 7.54 -2.81
N LEU A 111 2.20 6.25 -2.78
CA LEU A 111 0.83 5.74 -2.79
C LEU A 111 0.61 4.91 -1.55
N ALA A 112 -0.35 5.29 -0.71
CA ALA A 112 -0.76 4.52 0.44
C ALA A 112 -2.26 4.17 0.34
N LEU A 113 -2.56 2.88 0.43
CA LEU A 113 -3.92 2.35 0.46
C LEU A 113 -4.24 1.83 1.85
N ALA A 114 -5.41 2.18 2.36
CA ALA A 114 -5.90 1.70 3.65
C ALA A 114 -7.26 0.99 3.52
N GLY A 115 -7.46 -0.06 4.32
CA GLY A 115 -8.72 -0.81 4.33
C GLY A 115 -8.83 -1.83 3.20
N VAL A 116 -9.82 -1.67 2.31
CA VAL A 116 -10.13 -2.58 1.20
C VAL A 116 -10.08 -1.77 -0.11
N ALA A 117 -8.90 -1.35 -0.51
CA ALA A 117 -8.70 -0.58 -1.73
C ALA A 117 -7.78 -1.34 -2.69
N SER A 118 -7.95 -1.17 -3.99
CA SER A 118 -6.98 -1.61 -4.98
C SER A 118 -6.33 -0.42 -5.68
N GLY A 119 -5.05 -0.53 -6.00
CA GLY A 119 -4.28 0.50 -6.68
C GLY A 119 -3.64 -0.03 -7.94
N GLU A 120 -3.66 0.76 -9.01
CA GLU A 120 -2.93 0.46 -10.22
C GLU A 120 -2.13 1.70 -10.65
N LEU A 121 -0.84 1.51 -10.90
CA LEU A 121 0.02 2.59 -11.40
C LEU A 121 0.99 2.05 -12.45
N ARG A 122 1.24 2.85 -13.50
CA ARG A 122 2.10 2.44 -14.61
C ARG A 122 3.00 3.56 -15.08
N GLY A 123 4.25 3.19 -15.41
CA GLY A 123 5.17 4.05 -16.13
C GLY A 123 5.67 5.28 -15.38
N PHE A 124 5.57 5.32 -14.06
CA PHE A 124 6.16 6.40 -13.26
C PHE A 124 7.68 6.29 -13.20
N LYS A 125 8.33 7.46 -13.30
CA LYS A 125 9.78 7.58 -13.23
C LYS A 125 10.15 8.61 -12.17
N GLY A 126 11.25 8.39 -11.46
CA GLY A 126 11.70 9.33 -10.43
C GLY A 126 12.81 8.80 -9.55
N GLU A 127 13.18 9.61 -8.56
CA GLU A 127 14.23 9.24 -7.60
C GLU A 127 13.72 8.21 -6.59
N ALA A 128 12.51 8.39 -6.06
CA ALA A 128 11.98 7.51 -5.02
C ALA A 128 10.45 7.38 -5.11
N LEU A 129 9.96 6.17 -4.84
CA LEU A 129 8.54 5.87 -4.68
C LEU A 129 8.33 4.95 -3.48
N VAL A 130 7.36 5.28 -2.65
CA VAL A 130 6.88 4.46 -1.53
C VAL A 130 5.49 3.94 -1.88
N LEU A 131 5.31 2.63 -1.82
CA LEU A 131 4.04 1.94 -1.98
C LEU A 131 3.65 1.29 -0.65
N SER A 132 2.49 1.61 -0.12
CA SER A 132 2.06 1.12 1.19
C SER A 132 0.64 0.56 1.14
N VAL A 133 0.46 -0.63 1.69
CA VAL A 133 -0.85 -1.28 1.88
C VAL A 133 -1.07 -1.53 3.36
N ALA A 134 -2.13 -0.96 3.92
CA ALA A 134 -2.55 -1.18 5.29
C ALA A 134 -3.96 -1.79 5.32
N GLY A 135 -4.06 -3.12 5.40
CA GLY A 135 -5.32 -3.88 5.37
C GLY A 135 -5.30 -5.06 4.41
N VAL A 136 -6.28 -5.14 3.52
CA VAL A 136 -6.47 -6.23 2.52
C VAL A 136 -6.54 -5.66 1.10
N GLY A 137 -5.75 -4.66 0.80
CA GLY A 137 -5.70 -4.05 -0.54
C GLY A 137 -4.56 -4.61 -1.38
N ASP A 138 -4.66 -4.41 -2.69
CA ASP A 138 -3.64 -4.83 -3.64
C ASP A 138 -3.13 -3.63 -4.42
N ILE A 139 -1.82 -3.57 -4.68
CA ILE A 139 -1.22 -2.59 -5.57
C ILE A 139 -0.57 -3.33 -6.75
N VAL A 140 -0.94 -2.95 -7.96
CA VAL A 140 -0.26 -3.37 -9.18
C VAL A 140 0.55 -2.19 -9.72
N ALA A 141 1.87 -2.34 -9.74
CA ALA A 141 2.82 -1.32 -10.16
C ALA A 141 3.71 -1.86 -11.29
N ASP A 142 3.53 -1.36 -12.50
CA ASP A 142 4.23 -1.88 -13.68
C ASP A 142 4.99 -0.78 -14.43
N GLY A 143 6.13 -1.13 -15.01
CA GLY A 143 6.92 -0.22 -15.83
C GLY A 143 7.52 0.96 -15.09
N LEU A 144 7.82 0.82 -13.81
CA LEU A 144 8.47 1.85 -13.00
C LEU A 144 9.97 1.94 -13.32
N GLU A 145 10.52 3.15 -13.36
CA GLU A 145 11.95 3.41 -13.48
C GLU A 145 12.39 4.33 -12.34
N LEU A 146 13.03 3.75 -11.30
CA LEU A 146 13.30 4.43 -10.04
C LEU A 146 14.75 4.25 -9.57
N ASP A 147 15.28 5.21 -8.79
CA ASP A 147 16.48 4.98 -8.00
C ASP A 147 16.17 4.14 -6.76
N ARG A 148 15.08 4.45 -6.06
CA ARG A 148 14.64 3.73 -4.85
C ARG A 148 13.15 3.39 -4.91
N LEU A 149 12.83 2.14 -4.64
CA LEU A 149 11.48 1.64 -4.42
C LEU A 149 11.36 1.09 -3.01
N GLU A 150 10.36 1.55 -2.27
CA GLU A 150 10.02 1.02 -0.96
C GLU A 150 8.60 0.46 -1.00
N GLY A 151 8.43 -0.81 -0.61
CA GLY A 151 7.14 -1.50 -0.51
C GLY A 151 6.85 -1.89 0.93
N ASN A 152 5.71 -1.44 1.46
CA ASN A 152 5.30 -1.71 2.83
C ASN A 152 3.92 -2.37 2.84
N ILE A 153 3.80 -3.56 3.43
CA ILE A 153 2.52 -4.25 3.62
C ILE A 153 2.29 -4.47 5.11
N ALA A 154 1.20 -3.94 5.63
CA ALA A 154 0.71 -4.18 6.97
C ALA A 154 -0.67 -4.82 6.91
N GLY A 155 -0.75 -6.16 6.95
CA GLY A 155 -1.99 -6.91 6.81
C GLY A 155 -1.87 -8.14 5.92
N ALA A 156 -2.84 -8.32 5.00
CA ALA A 156 -2.93 -9.45 4.09
C ALA A 156 -3.13 -9.00 2.62
N GLY A 157 -2.62 -7.84 2.27
CA GLY A 157 -2.67 -7.34 0.90
C GLY A 157 -1.51 -7.83 0.05
N SER A 158 -1.50 -7.48 -1.23
CA SER A 158 -0.43 -7.82 -2.15
C SER A 158 0.18 -6.61 -2.87
N LEU A 159 1.44 -6.78 -3.30
CA LEU A 159 2.16 -5.80 -4.09
C LEU A 159 2.77 -6.50 -5.31
N ASP A 160 2.22 -6.25 -6.48
CA ASP A 160 2.76 -6.72 -7.77
C ASP A 160 3.62 -5.60 -8.38
N LEU A 161 4.93 -5.86 -8.56
CA LEU A 161 5.90 -4.88 -9.04
C LEU A 161 6.20 -5.01 -10.53
N GLY A 162 5.58 -5.97 -11.22
CA GLY A 162 5.67 -6.19 -12.65
C GLY A 162 7.07 -6.05 -13.23
N ASN A 163 7.16 -5.59 -14.48
CA ASN A 163 8.43 -5.33 -15.15
C ASN A 163 8.98 -3.93 -14.81
N SER A 164 9.28 -3.72 -13.54
CA SER A 164 9.83 -2.46 -13.03
C SER A 164 11.36 -2.52 -12.87
N THR A 165 12.00 -1.36 -12.78
CA THR A 165 13.46 -1.26 -12.57
C THR A 165 13.74 -0.30 -11.41
N ALA A 166 14.56 -0.74 -10.45
CA ALA A 166 15.01 0.11 -9.35
C ALA A 166 16.45 -0.22 -8.95
N ARG A 167 17.24 0.81 -8.61
CA ARG A 167 18.61 0.59 -8.11
C ARG A 167 18.59 -0.01 -6.70
N ALA A 168 17.77 0.51 -5.82
CA ALA A 168 17.58 0.01 -4.47
C ALA A 168 16.10 -0.32 -4.22
N VAL A 169 15.82 -1.49 -3.70
CA VAL A 169 14.47 -1.96 -3.36
C VAL A 169 14.47 -2.38 -1.90
N GLU A 170 13.49 -1.89 -1.15
CA GLU A 170 13.26 -2.27 0.23
C GLU A 170 11.81 -2.73 0.39
N LEU A 171 11.61 -3.95 0.86
CA LEU A 171 10.29 -4.56 1.04
C LEU A 171 10.10 -4.95 2.50
N ASN A 172 9.05 -4.44 3.11
CA ASN A 172 8.72 -4.68 4.51
C ASN A 172 7.31 -5.24 4.62
N ILE A 173 7.18 -6.44 5.18
CA ILE A 173 5.90 -7.13 5.35
C ILE A 173 5.68 -7.40 6.84
N ALA A 174 4.56 -6.90 7.35
CA ALA A 174 4.06 -7.20 8.69
C ALA A 174 2.68 -7.85 8.58
N GLY A 175 2.63 -9.18 8.63
CA GLY A 175 1.38 -9.95 8.46
C GLY A 175 1.53 -11.15 7.53
N SER A 176 0.59 -11.28 6.59
CA SER A 176 0.52 -12.40 5.64
C SER A 176 0.34 -11.91 4.20
N GLY A 177 0.85 -10.72 3.91
CA GLY A 177 0.79 -10.17 2.56
C GLY A 177 1.91 -10.67 1.67
N ASP A 178 1.73 -10.58 0.35
CA ASP A 178 2.63 -11.13 -0.65
C ASP A 178 3.22 -10.04 -1.54
N VAL A 179 4.45 -10.28 -2.02
CA VAL A 179 5.09 -9.41 -3.03
C VAL A 179 5.47 -10.24 -4.26
N LEU A 180 4.95 -9.84 -5.41
CA LEU A 180 5.23 -10.43 -6.72
C LEU A 180 6.21 -9.51 -7.48
N GLY A 181 7.49 -9.81 -7.41
CA GLY A 181 8.57 -9.02 -8.01
C GLY A 181 9.59 -9.86 -8.80
N ALA A 182 9.19 -11.03 -9.32
CA ALA A 182 10.07 -11.90 -10.12
C ALA A 182 10.59 -11.22 -11.40
N GLU A 183 9.83 -10.29 -11.98
CA GLU A 183 10.21 -9.52 -13.17
C GLU A 183 10.87 -8.17 -12.85
N LEU A 184 10.83 -7.74 -11.57
CA LEU A 184 11.51 -6.55 -11.10
C LEU A 184 13.02 -6.66 -11.29
N LYS A 185 13.65 -5.62 -11.84
CA LYS A 185 15.11 -5.54 -12.02
C LYS A 185 15.74 -4.71 -10.91
N GLY A 186 15.90 -5.31 -9.71
CA GLY A 186 16.57 -4.69 -8.57
C GLY A 186 18.09 -4.92 -8.58
N ARG A 187 18.91 -3.89 -8.34
CA ARG A 187 20.35 -4.11 -8.14
C ARG A 187 20.63 -4.55 -6.71
N GLU A 188 20.16 -3.78 -5.75
CA GLU A 188 20.25 -4.08 -4.32
C GLU A 188 18.84 -4.25 -3.77
N VAL A 189 18.56 -5.39 -3.17
CA VAL A 189 17.23 -5.72 -2.65
C VAL A 189 17.36 -6.09 -1.17
N GLU A 190 16.54 -5.46 -0.34
CA GLU A 190 16.36 -5.82 1.07
C GLU A 190 14.91 -6.23 1.31
N VAL A 191 14.72 -7.38 1.95
CA VAL A 191 13.40 -7.94 2.27
C VAL A 191 13.34 -8.23 3.75
N ASN A 192 12.34 -7.70 4.43
CA ASN A 192 12.06 -7.91 5.84
C ASN A 192 10.64 -8.43 6.02
N ILE A 193 10.48 -9.64 6.57
CA ILE A 193 9.19 -10.28 6.81
C ILE A 193 9.02 -10.52 8.31
N ALA A 194 7.96 -9.97 8.88
CA ALA A 194 7.47 -10.28 10.22
C ALA A 194 6.08 -10.92 10.11
N GLY A 195 6.03 -12.25 9.97
CA GLY A 195 4.78 -12.99 9.77
C GLY A 195 4.92 -14.19 8.84
N SER A 196 4.02 -14.33 7.86
CA SER A 196 3.91 -15.51 6.99
C SER A 196 3.73 -15.16 5.51
N GLY A 197 4.12 -13.96 5.11
CA GLY A 197 4.00 -13.54 3.71
C GLY A 197 5.08 -14.15 2.82
N ASP A 198 4.77 -14.24 1.54
CA ASP A 198 5.67 -14.76 0.50
C ASP A 198 6.17 -13.63 -0.40
N VAL A 199 7.46 -13.67 -0.73
CA VAL A 199 8.12 -12.65 -1.55
C VAL A 199 8.84 -13.29 -2.72
N GLU A 200 8.54 -12.81 -3.91
CA GLU A 200 9.28 -13.11 -5.13
C GLU A 200 10.06 -11.86 -5.56
N VAL A 201 11.37 -11.97 -5.75
CA VAL A 201 12.22 -10.85 -6.16
C VAL A 201 13.35 -11.26 -7.08
N ARG A 202 13.79 -10.32 -7.93
CA ARG A 202 15.03 -10.48 -8.71
C ARG A 202 16.06 -9.48 -8.21
N ALA A 203 17.23 -9.99 -7.79
CA ALA A 203 18.35 -9.19 -7.32
C ALA A 203 19.60 -9.44 -8.15
N GLN A 204 20.31 -8.38 -8.54
CA GLN A 204 21.48 -8.49 -9.41
C GLN A 204 22.79 -8.50 -8.63
N GLU A 205 22.96 -7.64 -7.63
CA GLU A 205 24.25 -7.44 -6.93
C GLU A 205 24.17 -7.88 -5.46
N ARG A 206 23.11 -7.51 -4.75
CA ARG A 206 22.97 -7.82 -3.32
C ARG A 206 21.53 -8.16 -2.97
N LEU A 207 21.36 -9.20 -2.18
CA LEU A 207 20.09 -9.57 -1.57
C LEU A 207 20.29 -9.73 -0.06
N LYS A 208 19.60 -8.93 0.72
CA LYS A 208 19.54 -9.07 2.18
C LYS A 208 18.12 -9.48 2.56
N VAL A 209 17.98 -10.55 3.35
CA VAL A 209 16.70 -11.09 3.78
C VAL A 209 16.67 -11.26 5.29
N GLY A 210 15.66 -10.68 5.94
CA GLY A 210 15.32 -10.89 7.33
C GLY A 210 13.94 -11.51 7.46
N ILE A 211 13.82 -12.68 8.07
CA ILE A 211 12.51 -13.33 8.30
C ILE A 211 12.34 -13.61 9.80
N ALA A 212 11.26 -13.06 10.37
CA ALA A 212 10.78 -13.40 11.71
C ALA A 212 9.39 -14.02 11.60
N GLY A 213 9.32 -15.37 11.49
CA GLY A 213 8.08 -16.11 11.29
C GLY A 213 8.21 -17.29 10.36
N SER A 214 7.25 -17.48 9.45
CA SER A 214 7.14 -18.63 8.55
C SER A 214 7.03 -18.23 7.08
N GLY A 215 7.36 -16.99 6.75
CA GLY A 215 7.33 -16.51 5.37
C GLY A 215 8.44 -17.08 4.51
N SER A 216 8.31 -16.98 3.19
CA SER A 216 9.32 -17.44 2.23
C SER A 216 9.76 -16.35 1.26
N VAL A 217 11.02 -16.43 0.84
CA VAL A 217 11.58 -15.56 -0.19
C VAL A 217 12.14 -16.40 -1.32
N SER A 218 11.51 -16.29 -2.49
CA SER A 218 12.00 -16.85 -3.75
C SER A 218 12.73 -15.78 -4.54
N TYR A 219 13.96 -16.07 -4.99
CA TYR A 219 14.70 -15.05 -5.72
C TYR A 219 15.36 -15.56 -6.99
N TRP A 220 15.52 -14.65 -7.96
CA TRP A 220 16.25 -14.82 -9.22
C TRP A 220 17.48 -13.94 -9.27
N GLY A 221 18.49 -14.37 -10.02
CA GLY A 221 19.76 -13.69 -10.16
C GLY A 221 20.90 -14.38 -9.44
N ASP A 222 22.05 -13.70 -9.36
CA ASP A 222 23.25 -14.20 -8.68
C ASP A 222 23.84 -13.16 -7.70
N PRO A 223 23.01 -12.63 -6.78
CA PRO A 223 23.45 -11.62 -5.82
C PRO A 223 24.32 -12.20 -4.73
N VAL A 224 25.09 -11.34 -4.05
CA VAL A 224 25.65 -11.66 -2.73
C VAL A 224 24.49 -11.74 -1.74
N LEU A 225 24.15 -12.96 -1.29
CA LEU A 225 23.06 -13.20 -0.34
C LEU A 225 23.54 -13.05 1.11
N GLN A 226 22.75 -12.31 1.90
CA GLN A 226 22.82 -12.28 3.35
C GLN A 226 21.41 -12.60 3.89
N SER A 227 21.26 -13.65 4.68
CA SER A 227 19.96 -14.03 5.23
C SER A 227 20.04 -14.28 6.73
N GLU A 228 19.02 -13.79 7.46
CA GLU A 228 18.81 -14.03 8.88
C GLU A 228 17.35 -14.50 9.08
N ILE A 229 17.18 -15.71 9.61
CA ILE A 229 15.86 -16.32 9.75
C ILE A 229 15.63 -16.71 11.21
N ALA A 230 14.58 -16.14 11.80
CA ALA A 230 14.08 -16.49 13.12
C ALA A 230 12.69 -17.11 12.97
N GLY A 231 12.61 -18.45 12.92
CA GLY A 231 11.36 -19.19 12.74
C GLY A 231 11.49 -20.33 11.74
N SER A 232 10.43 -20.58 10.94
CA SER A 232 10.35 -21.66 9.96
C SER A 232 10.36 -21.14 8.52
N GLY A 233 10.82 -19.93 8.32
CA GLY A 233 10.89 -19.32 6.98
C GLY A 233 11.94 -19.96 6.09
N GLU A 234 11.83 -19.72 4.77
CA GLU A 234 12.74 -20.27 3.76
C GLU A 234 13.21 -19.17 2.79
N VAL A 235 14.47 -19.28 2.34
CA VAL A 235 15.01 -18.46 1.25
C VAL A 235 15.52 -19.40 0.17
N SER A 236 14.93 -19.33 -1.03
CA SER A 236 15.22 -20.25 -2.13
C SER A 236 15.55 -19.53 -3.43
N ARG A 237 16.60 -20.00 -4.13
CA ARG A 237 16.97 -19.52 -5.47
C ARG A 237 16.19 -20.26 -6.54
N GLN A 238 15.52 -19.53 -7.42
CA GLN A 238 14.68 -20.12 -8.48
C GLN A 238 15.38 -20.14 -9.85
N GLY A 239 16.36 -19.27 -10.08
CA GLY A 239 17.08 -19.23 -11.35
C GLY A 239 17.98 -17.98 -11.50
N SER A 240 18.53 -17.81 -12.70
CA SER A 240 19.35 -16.66 -13.09
C SER A 240 18.57 -15.61 -13.89
#